data_75fdc47b29d3b7a14ff2a6090b2c3922
#
_entry.id   75fdc47b29d3b7a14ff2a6090b2c3922
#
_cell.length_a   1.000
_cell.length_b   1.000
_cell.length_c   1.000
_cell.angle_alpha   90.00
_cell.angle_beta   90.00
_cell.angle_gamma   90.00
#
_symmetry.space_group_name_H-M   'P 1'
#
loop_
_entity.id
_entity.type
_entity.pdbx_description
1 polymer ?
#
loop_
_entity_poly.entity_id
_entity_poly.type
_entity_poly.pdbx_seq_one_letter_code
_entity_poly.pdbx_strand_id
1 'polypeptide(L)'
;EKGADIYALTLNAKGVARAAALGVKNVEFVLSASEEHNRRNSNRPIADSLADMLRLRESTGDMRISLGLACVFGSPFGDKIDLDQVVGICRQAAAVGIRDIGLADTAGISDPLHTRAVLRYLKDRMSFEHVSVHLHDTRGMGLANAFVALEEGIFRFESALAGMGGCPFARGAKGNIASEDLVNMCHQMGYETGYD
;
A
#
# COMPACT_ATOMS: atom_id res chain seq x y z
N GLU A 1 4.16 -21.05 -18.39
CA GLU A 1 3.93 -20.21 -17.23
C GLU A 1 3.46 -18.85 -17.75
N LYS A 2 2.23 -18.47 -17.44
CA LYS A 2 1.76 -17.11 -17.69
C LYS A 2 2.53 -16.22 -16.73
N GLY A 3 3.40 -15.36 -17.25
CA GLY A 3 4.35 -14.58 -16.46
C GLY A 3 3.65 -13.70 -15.44
N ALA A 4 3.87 -13.99 -14.16
CA ALA A 4 3.51 -13.07 -13.11
C ALA A 4 4.56 -11.95 -13.03
N ASP A 5 4.12 -10.73 -12.83
CA ASP A 5 5.00 -9.62 -12.50
C ASP A 5 5.49 -9.79 -11.05
N ILE A 6 6.80 -9.92 -10.88
CA ILE A 6 7.41 -10.05 -9.56
C ILE A 6 7.83 -8.66 -9.08
N TYR A 7 7.40 -8.29 -7.89
CA TYR A 7 7.80 -7.07 -7.21
C TYR A 7 8.66 -7.38 -5.98
N ALA A 8 9.76 -6.64 -5.81
CA ALA A 8 10.53 -6.66 -4.57
C ALA A 8 10.13 -5.47 -3.70
N LEU A 9 9.74 -5.74 -2.45
CA LEU A 9 9.48 -4.70 -1.47
C LEU A 9 10.80 -4.13 -0.94
N THR A 10 10.93 -2.80 -0.93
CA THR A 10 12.15 -2.08 -0.55
C THR A 10 11.85 -0.90 0.35
N LEU A 11 12.77 -0.58 1.26
CA LEU A 11 12.62 0.54 2.21
C LEU A 11 13.63 1.67 1.97
N ASN A 12 14.57 1.48 1.05
CA ASN A 12 15.66 2.42 0.80
C ASN A 12 16.37 2.14 -0.53
N ALA A 13 17.24 3.07 -0.94
CA ALA A 13 18.02 2.98 -2.17
C ALA A 13 18.91 1.73 -2.25
N LYS A 14 19.45 1.25 -1.12
CA LYS A 14 20.27 0.02 -1.11
C LYS A 14 19.43 -1.20 -1.47
N GLY A 15 18.19 -1.28 -0.97
CA GLY A 15 17.24 -2.34 -1.32
C GLY A 15 16.93 -2.34 -2.81
N VAL A 16 16.66 -1.18 -3.38
CA VAL A 16 16.41 -1.02 -4.82
C VAL A 16 17.63 -1.42 -5.65
N ALA A 17 18.82 -0.94 -5.29
CA ALA A 17 20.07 -1.32 -5.99
C ALA A 17 20.32 -2.83 -5.94
N ARG A 18 20.02 -3.47 -4.80
CA ARG A 18 20.15 -4.93 -4.65
C ARG A 18 19.13 -5.68 -5.51
N ALA A 19 17.89 -5.20 -5.58
CA ALA A 19 16.86 -5.76 -6.44
C ALA A 19 17.29 -5.65 -7.93
N ALA A 20 17.80 -4.51 -8.34
CA ALA A 20 18.34 -4.29 -9.69
C ALA A 20 19.49 -5.24 -10.02
N ALA A 21 20.44 -5.41 -9.12
CA ALA A 21 21.57 -6.32 -9.28
C ALA A 21 21.15 -7.80 -9.44
N LEU A 22 19.98 -8.17 -8.91
CA LEU A 22 19.36 -9.50 -9.03
C LEU A 22 18.44 -9.63 -10.26
N GLY A 23 18.36 -8.62 -11.11
CA GLY A 23 17.54 -8.62 -12.31
C GLY A 23 16.02 -8.41 -12.05
N VAL A 24 15.63 -8.00 -10.85
CA VAL A 24 14.24 -7.65 -10.54
C VAL A 24 13.88 -6.35 -11.26
N LYS A 25 12.78 -6.37 -12.00
CA LYS A 25 12.36 -5.25 -12.83
C LYS A 25 11.35 -4.33 -12.15
N ASN A 26 10.63 -4.83 -11.16
CA ASN A 26 9.60 -4.08 -10.46
C ASN A 26 9.91 -4.03 -8.96
N VAL A 27 9.86 -2.86 -8.38
CA VAL A 27 10.02 -2.68 -6.94
C VAL A 27 8.86 -1.86 -6.38
N GLU A 28 8.45 -2.23 -5.19
CA GLU A 28 7.59 -1.40 -4.35
C GLU A 28 8.46 -0.72 -3.30
N PHE A 29 8.52 0.62 -3.37
CA PHE A 29 9.20 1.40 -2.36
C PHE A 29 8.21 1.76 -1.26
N VAL A 30 8.47 1.27 -0.04
CA VAL A 30 7.57 1.49 1.08
C VAL A 30 8.09 2.62 1.96
N LEU A 31 7.23 3.59 2.20
CA LEU A 31 7.34 4.58 3.27
C LEU A 31 6.00 4.68 4.02
N SER A 32 5.96 5.42 5.12
CA SER A 32 4.76 5.49 5.96
C SER A 32 4.18 6.90 6.02
N ALA A 33 2.86 6.99 6.18
CA ALA A 33 2.17 8.24 6.53
C ALA A 33 2.30 8.57 8.03
N SER A 34 2.71 7.60 8.86
CA SER A 34 3.01 7.78 10.28
C SER A 34 4.50 8.00 10.49
N GLU A 35 4.87 9.12 11.12
CA GLU A 35 6.28 9.43 11.39
C GLU A 35 6.91 8.41 12.34
N GLU A 36 6.18 7.99 13.38
CA GLU A 36 6.66 7.00 14.33
C GLU A 36 6.84 5.63 13.69
N HIS A 37 5.87 5.20 12.85
CA HIS A 37 6.00 3.95 12.10
C HIS A 37 7.18 4.02 11.13
N ASN A 38 7.34 5.12 10.38
CA ASN A 38 8.44 5.25 9.43
C ASN A 38 9.81 5.15 10.11
N ARG A 39 9.97 5.82 11.27
CA ARG A 39 11.20 5.73 12.08
C ARG A 39 11.49 4.32 12.55
N ARG A 40 10.50 3.59 13.00
CA ARG A 40 10.67 2.20 13.47
C ARG A 40 10.92 1.21 12.35
N ASN A 41 10.25 1.40 11.21
CA ASN A 41 10.32 0.48 10.08
C ASN A 41 11.57 0.68 9.21
N SER A 42 11.96 1.93 8.94
CA SER A 42 13.06 2.28 8.05
C SER A 42 14.24 3.00 8.73
N ASN A 43 14.16 3.25 10.03
CA ASN A 43 15.13 3.98 10.85
C ASN A 43 15.43 5.40 10.34
N ARG A 44 14.42 6.07 9.79
CA ARG A 44 14.54 7.44 9.25
C ARG A 44 13.21 8.18 9.29
N PRO A 45 13.22 9.54 9.27
CA PRO A 45 12.00 10.32 9.15
C PRO A 45 11.36 10.16 7.76
N ILE A 46 10.07 10.49 7.66
CA ILE A 46 9.31 10.45 6.39
C ILE A 46 10.00 11.29 5.32
N ALA A 47 10.46 12.49 5.67
CA ALA A 47 11.11 13.41 4.74
C ALA A 47 12.33 12.78 4.05
N ASP A 48 13.16 12.05 4.79
CA ASP A 48 14.35 11.39 4.26
C ASP A 48 14.00 10.20 3.38
N SER A 49 12.97 9.41 3.78
CA SER A 49 12.47 8.30 2.98
C SER A 49 11.89 8.77 1.65
N LEU A 50 11.12 9.87 1.68
CA LEU A 50 10.56 10.50 0.49
C LEU A 50 11.67 11.04 -0.42
N ALA A 51 12.62 11.79 0.11
CA ALA A 51 13.76 12.31 -0.66
C ALA A 51 14.59 11.18 -1.31
N ASP A 52 14.74 10.06 -0.61
CA ASP A 52 15.42 8.87 -1.14
C ASP A 52 14.65 8.26 -2.33
N MET A 53 13.34 8.09 -2.17
CA MET A 53 12.46 7.58 -3.24
C MET A 53 12.48 8.48 -4.48
N LEU A 54 12.40 9.80 -4.29
CA LEU A 54 12.37 10.74 -5.41
C LEU A 54 13.69 10.70 -6.21
N ARG A 55 14.84 10.60 -5.54
CA ARG A 55 16.16 10.48 -6.18
C ARG A 55 16.35 9.15 -6.92
N LEU A 56 15.73 8.07 -6.45
CA LEU A 56 15.87 6.77 -7.09
C LEU A 56 15.37 6.75 -8.52
N ARG A 57 14.33 7.49 -8.84
CA ARG A 57 13.78 7.53 -10.19
C ARG A 57 14.80 8.00 -11.23
N GLU A 58 15.73 8.87 -10.83
CA GLU A 58 16.80 9.37 -11.72
C GLU A 58 17.85 8.29 -12.06
N SER A 59 18.00 7.28 -11.20
CA SER A 59 19.07 6.26 -11.28
C SER A 59 18.60 4.87 -11.66
N THR A 60 17.29 4.61 -11.77
CA THR A 60 16.75 3.25 -11.93
C THR A 60 16.40 2.85 -13.37
N GLY A 61 16.60 3.74 -14.36
CA GLY A 61 16.36 3.44 -15.77
C GLY A 61 14.94 2.91 -16.03
N ASP A 62 14.84 1.71 -16.64
CA ASP A 62 13.56 1.07 -17.00
C ASP A 62 12.87 0.33 -15.86
N MET A 63 13.41 0.38 -14.63
CA MET A 63 12.80 -0.27 -13.48
C MET A 63 11.47 0.41 -13.15
N ARG A 64 10.42 -0.39 -13.01
CA ARG A 64 9.12 0.09 -12.54
C ARG A 64 9.16 0.24 -11.02
N ILE A 65 8.85 1.44 -10.55
CA ILE A 65 8.77 1.75 -9.13
C ILE A 65 7.31 2.07 -8.80
N SER A 66 6.74 1.39 -7.81
CA SER A 66 5.49 1.73 -7.14
C SER A 66 5.76 2.27 -5.75
N LEU A 67 4.82 3.03 -5.21
CA LEU A 67 4.85 3.54 -3.85
C LEU A 67 3.88 2.73 -2.99
N GLY A 68 4.38 2.03 -1.97
CA GLY A 68 3.58 1.48 -0.88
C GLY A 68 3.54 2.49 0.28
N LEU A 69 2.37 3.07 0.55
CA LEU A 69 2.20 4.04 1.63
C LEU A 69 1.52 3.40 2.83
N ALA A 70 2.33 3.07 3.84
CA ALA A 70 1.89 2.43 5.07
C ALA A 70 1.12 3.40 5.98
N CYS A 71 0.25 2.87 6.83
CA CYS A 71 -0.48 3.60 7.88
C CYS A 71 -1.41 4.72 7.39
N VAL A 72 -1.89 4.68 6.14
CA VAL A 72 -2.80 5.72 5.62
C VAL A 72 -4.11 5.78 6.39
N PHE A 73 -4.61 4.63 6.83
CA PHE A 73 -5.88 4.51 7.56
C PHE A 73 -5.72 4.51 9.09
N GLY A 74 -4.53 4.74 9.59
CA GLY A 74 -4.25 4.83 11.01
C GLY A 74 -2.89 4.26 11.40
N SER A 75 -2.36 4.74 12.54
CA SER A 75 -1.07 4.33 13.06
C SER A 75 -1.23 3.38 14.25
N PRO A 76 -0.44 2.29 14.33
CA PRO A 76 -0.41 1.42 15.51
C PRO A 76 0.20 2.12 16.72
N PHE A 77 0.80 3.28 16.56
CA PHE A 77 1.44 4.06 17.63
C PHE A 77 0.58 5.22 18.14
N GLY A 78 -0.61 5.43 17.52
CA GLY A 78 -1.56 6.46 17.93
C GLY A 78 -1.23 7.87 17.45
N ASP A 79 -0.19 8.07 16.66
CA ASP A 79 0.04 9.34 16.00
C ASP A 79 -1.02 9.60 14.92
N LYS A 80 -1.43 10.86 14.83
CA LYS A 80 -2.46 11.28 13.88
C LYS A 80 -1.90 11.28 12.46
N ILE A 81 -2.64 10.68 11.54
CA ILE A 81 -2.31 10.72 10.12
C ILE A 81 -2.83 12.02 9.52
N ASP A 82 -1.92 12.75 8.89
CA ASP A 82 -2.25 13.95 8.11
C ASP A 82 -2.52 13.56 6.65
N LEU A 83 -3.79 13.62 6.25
CA LEU A 83 -4.20 13.27 4.89
C LEU A 83 -3.71 14.28 3.83
N ASP A 84 -3.47 15.53 4.19
CA ASP A 84 -2.83 16.50 3.29
C ASP A 84 -1.37 16.15 3.03
N GLN A 85 -0.66 15.65 4.03
CA GLN A 85 0.68 15.10 3.85
C GLN A 85 0.65 13.86 2.94
N VAL A 86 -0.32 12.95 3.11
CA VAL A 86 -0.53 11.79 2.21
C VAL A 86 -0.68 12.26 0.76
N VAL A 87 -1.58 13.21 0.50
CA VAL A 87 -1.78 13.79 -0.85
C VAL A 87 -0.48 14.43 -1.36
N GLY A 88 0.25 15.14 -0.52
CA GLY A 88 1.54 15.76 -0.86
C GLY A 88 2.59 14.74 -1.29
N ILE A 89 2.71 13.62 -0.57
CA ILE A 89 3.62 12.51 -0.90
C ILE A 89 3.23 11.89 -2.26
N CYS A 90 1.94 11.59 -2.47
CA CYS A 90 1.44 11.01 -3.71
C CYS A 90 1.68 11.92 -4.92
N ARG A 91 1.49 13.23 -4.76
CA ARG A 91 1.75 14.22 -5.82
C ARG A 91 3.24 14.29 -6.17
N GLN A 92 4.12 14.28 -5.18
CA GLN A 92 5.56 14.29 -5.40
C GLN A 92 6.02 13.00 -6.10
N ALA A 93 5.49 11.84 -5.71
CA ALA A 93 5.73 10.56 -6.38
C ALA A 93 5.30 10.61 -7.86
N ALA A 94 4.09 11.10 -8.12
CA ALA A 94 3.56 11.23 -9.49
C ALA A 94 4.40 12.19 -10.35
N ALA A 95 4.91 13.28 -9.77
CA ALA A 95 5.75 14.26 -10.47
C ALA A 95 7.06 13.66 -11.01
N VAL A 96 7.59 12.61 -10.38
CA VAL A 96 8.77 11.86 -10.85
C VAL A 96 8.40 10.57 -11.60
N GLY A 97 7.12 10.39 -11.96
CA GLY A 97 6.63 9.26 -12.77
C GLY A 97 6.30 7.99 -11.97
N ILE A 98 6.27 8.04 -10.64
CA ILE A 98 5.77 6.96 -9.78
C ILE A 98 4.26 7.15 -9.62
N ARG A 99 3.47 6.37 -10.38
CA ARG A 99 2.01 6.53 -10.45
C ARG A 99 1.24 5.43 -9.73
N ASP A 100 1.79 4.21 -9.67
CA ASP A 100 1.18 3.09 -8.95
C ASP A 100 1.38 3.30 -7.44
N ILE A 101 0.28 3.46 -6.72
CA ILE A 101 0.28 3.83 -5.30
C ILE A 101 -0.58 2.83 -4.52
N GLY A 102 0.02 2.12 -3.58
CA GLY A 102 -0.66 1.27 -2.61
C GLY A 102 -0.95 2.03 -1.32
N LEU A 103 -2.20 2.08 -0.90
CA LEU A 103 -2.64 2.69 0.36
C LEU A 103 -2.88 1.58 1.39
N ALA A 104 -2.15 1.59 2.51
CA ALA A 104 -2.22 0.48 3.45
C ALA A 104 -2.89 0.82 4.79
N ASP A 105 -3.80 -0.06 5.23
CA ASP A 105 -4.20 -0.23 6.63
C ASP A 105 -3.24 -1.23 7.30
N THR A 106 -2.03 -0.77 7.54
CA THR A 106 -0.90 -1.57 8.02
C THR A 106 -1.19 -2.25 9.37
N ALA A 107 -1.97 -1.63 10.20
CA ALA A 107 -2.33 -2.17 11.51
C ALA A 107 -3.66 -2.96 11.50
N GLY A 108 -4.45 -2.86 10.43
CA GLY A 108 -5.78 -3.47 10.33
C GLY A 108 -6.73 -2.93 11.39
N ILE A 109 -6.68 -1.61 11.64
CA ILE A 109 -7.45 -0.93 12.71
C ILE A 109 -8.59 -0.08 12.17
N SER A 110 -8.64 0.15 10.87
CA SER A 110 -9.69 0.91 10.23
C SER A 110 -11.03 0.16 10.27
N ASP A 111 -12.09 0.92 10.40
CA ASP A 111 -13.46 0.44 10.17
C ASP A 111 -14.01 0.97 8.84
N PRO A 112 -15.14 0.43 8.32
CA PRO A 112 -15.70 0.82 7.04
C PRO A 112 -16.06 2.30 6.91
N LEU A 113 -16.50 2.95 7.98
CA LEU A 113 -16.87 4.37 7.95
C LEU A 113 -15.60 5.23 7.85
N HIS A 114 -14.59 4.91 8.64
CA HIS A 114 -13.30 5.60 8.58
C HIS A 114 -12.61 5.38 7.23
N THR A 115 -12.58 4.14 6.74
CA THR A 115 -12.03 3.80 5.40
C THR A 115 -12.71 4.65 4.32
N ARG A 116 -14.04 4.72 4.32
CA ARG A 116 -14.80 5.55 3.37
C ARG A 116 -14.43 7.03 3.47
N ALA A 117 -14.35 7.55 4.68
CA ALA A 117 -14.00 8.97 4.89
C ALA A 117 -12.60 9.29 4.36
N VAL A 118 -11.62 8.44 4.63
CA VAL A 118 -10.25 8.60 4.12
C VAL A 118 -10.23 8.52 2.59
N LEU A 119 -10.84 7.49 2.00
CA LEU A 119 -10.84 7.31 0.55
C LEU A 119 -11.52 8.47 -0.18
N ARG A 120 -12.66 8.97 0.30
CA ARG A 120 -13.33 10.15 -0.28
C ARG A 120 -12.46 11.38 -0.19
N TYR A 121 -11.84 11.61 0.97
CA TYR A 121 -10.92 12.74 1.13
C TYR A 121 -9.79 12.72 0.09
N LEU A 122 -9.19 11.55 -0.14
CA LEU A 122 -8.11 11.38 -1.11
C LEU A 122 -8.62 11.48 -2.55
N LYS A 123 -9.78 10.87 -2.87
CA LYS A 123 -10.39 10.87 -4.21
C LYS A 123 -10.70 12.28 -4.71
N ASP A 124 -11.11 13.18 -3.82
CA ASP A 124 -11.35 14.58 -4.16
C ASP A 124 -10.05 15.34 -4.52
N ARG A 125 -8.88 14.77 -4.24
CA ARG A 125 -7.57 15.45 -4.33
C ARG A 125 -6.56 14.77 -5.24
N MET A 126 -6.78 13.51 -5.62
CA MET A 126 -5.91 12.72 -6.49
C MET A 126 -6.71 11.68 -7.29
N SER A 127 -6.17 11.28 -8.46
CA SER A 127 -6.77 10.20 -9.26
C SER A 127 -6.58 8.84 -8.60
N PHE A 128 -7.61 7.97 -8.69
CA PHE A 128 -7.57 6.58 -8.24
C PHE A 128 -7.26 5.57 -9.35
N GLU A 129 -6.97 6.02 -10.56
CA GLU A 129 -6.70 5.15 -11.72
C GLU A 129 -5.60 4.09 -11.45
N HIS A 130 -4.58 4.49 -10.69
CA HIS A 130 -3.43 3.65 -10.37
C HIS A 130 -3.29 3.37 -8.86
N VAL A 131 -4.39 3.50 -8.12
CA VAL A 131 -4.39 3.24 -6.68
C VAL A 131 -4.78 1.80 -6.40
N SER A 132 -4.02 1.14 -5.52
CA SER A 132 -4.36 -0.13 -4.86
C SER A 132 -4.60 0.08 -3.38
N VAL A 133 -5.27 -0.87 -2.73
CA VAL A 133 -5.36 -0.92 -1.27
C VAL A 133 -4.78 -2.22 -0.75
N HIS A 134 -4.03 -2.09 0.35
CA HIS A 134 -3.45 -3.18 1.12
C HIS A 134 -4.10 -3.18 2.51
N LEU A 135 -4.91 -4.20 2.77
CA LEU A 135 -5.74 -4.23 3.97
C LEU A 135 -5.36 -5.42 4.86
N HIS A 136 -5.18 -5.13 6.15
CA HIS A 136 -5.03 -6.15 7.18
C HIS A 136 -6.37 -6.45 7.86
N ASP A 137 -6.52 -7.71 8.32
CA ASP A 137 -7.74 -8.21 8.95
C ASP A 137 -7.61 -8.35 10.47
N THR A 138 -6.79 -7.55 11.11
CA THR A 138 -6.49 -7.60 12.54
C THR A 138 -7.75 -7.60 13.41
N ARG A 139 -8.75 -6.82 13.02
CA ARG A 139 -10.03 -6.67 13.72
C ARG A 139 -11.21 -7.33 13.02
N GLY A 140 -10.96 -8.15 12.00
CA GLY A 140 -12.03 -8.78 11.21
C GLY A 140 -12.80 -7.80 10.32
N MET A 141 -12.22 -6.64 9.98
CA MET A 141 -12.84 -5.60 9.17
C MET A 141 -12.26 -5.53 7.74
N GLY A 142 -11.26 -6.36 7.43
CA GLY A 142 -10.51 -6.27 6.19
C GLY A 142 -11.39 -6.38 4.95
N LEU A 143 -12.27 -7.41 4.86
CA LEU A 143 -13.19 -7.57 3.72
C LEU A 143 -14.27 -6.47 3.67
N ALA A 144 -14.76 -6.01 4.81
CA ALA A 144 -15.71 -4.90 4.84
C ALA A 144 -15.07 -3.60 4.32
N ASN A 145 -13.79 -3.36 4.66
CA ASN A 145 -13.01 -2.25 4.14
C ASN A 145 -12.71 -2.41 2.64
N ALA A 146 -12.45 -3.64 2.16
CA ALA A 146 -12.30 -3.93 0.73
C ALA A 146 -13.59 -3.65 -0.06
N PHE A 147 -14.74 -4.04 0.48
CA PHE A 147 -16.03 -3.69 -0.10
C PHE A 147 -16.21 -2.17 -0.23
N VAL A 148 -15.89 -1.41 0.82
CA VAL A 148 -15.93 0.05 0.77
C VAL A 148 -14.98 0.62 -0.29
N ALA A 149 -13.78 0.05 -0.44
CA ALA A 149 -12.85 0.49 -1.47
C ALA A 149 -13.40 0.27 -2.88
N LEU A 150 -14.07 -0.87 -3.13
CA LEU A 150 -14.77 -1.14 -4.39
C LEU A 150 -15.86 -0.09 -4.67
N GLU A 151 -16.69 0.25 -3.67
CA GLU A 151 -17.73 1.28 -3.81
C GLU A 151 -17.14 2.67 -4.12
N GLU A 152 -15.96 2.98 -3.59
CA GLU A 152 -15.26 4.25 -3.87
C GLU A 152 -14.45 4.22 -5.19
N GLY A 153 -14.47 3.10 -5.93
CA GLY A 153 -13.90 2.97 -7.27
C GLY A 153 -12.46 2.49 -7.31
N ILE A 154 -11.98 1.82 -6.27
CA ILE A 154 -10.68 1.13 -6.26
C ILE A 154 -10.91 -0.33 -6.62
N PHE A 155 -10.24 -0.80 -7.69
CA PHE A 155 -10.35 -2.17 -8.21
C PHE A 155 -9.01 -2.94 -8.17
N ARG A 156 -8.01 -2.41 -7.46
CA ARG A 156 -6.72 -3.04 -7.27
C ARG A 156 -6.52 -3.33 -5.79
N PHE A 157 -6.25 -4.57 -5.47
CA PHE A 157 -6.11 -5.05 -4.09
C PHE A 157 -4.83 -5.85 -3.92
N GLU A 158 -4.28 -5.76 -2.74
CA GLU A 158 -3.19 -6.61 -2.28
C GLU A 158 -3.72 -7.52 -1.17
N SER A 159 -3.48 -8.80 -1.32
CA SER A 159 -3.94 -9.83 -0.38
C SER A 159 -2.94 -10.98 -0.35
N ALA A 160 -3.09 -11.91 0.57
CA ALA A 160 -2.22 -13.07 0.66
C ALA A 160 -3.03 -14.35 0.79
N LEU A 161 -2.49 -15.45 0.23
CA LEU A 161 -3.09 -16.78 0.40
C LEU A 161 -3.28 -17.09 1.89
N ALA A 162 -4.46 -17.54 2.27
CA ALA A 162 -4.85 -17.83 3.64
C ALA A 162 -4.60 -16.66 4.63
N GLY A 163 -4.54 -15.41 4.13
CA GLY A 163 -4.25 -14.24 4.95
C GLY A 163 -2.85 -14.23 5.58
N MET A 164 -1.90 -14.98 4.99
CA MET A 164 -0.52 -15.06 5.51
C MET A 164 0.16 -13.69 5.52
N GLY A 165 1.08 -13.53 6.47
CA GLY A 165 1.80 -12.29 6.70
C GLY A 165 1.25 -11.55 7.91
N GLY A 166 1.92 -10.48 8.29
CA GLY A 166 1.53 -9.69 9.45
C GLY A 166 2.41 -8.47 9.59
N CYS A 167 2.08 -7.64 10.57
CA CYS A 167 2.86 -6.48 10.91
C CYS A 167 3.61 -6.73 12.23
N PRO A 168 4.94 -6.63 12.28
CA PRO A 168 5.70 -6.83 13.52
C PRO A 168 5.35 -5.79 14.59
N PHE A 169 4.74 -4.68 14.20
CA PHE A 169 4.32 -3.59 15.10
C PHE A 169 2.88 -3.73 15.61
N ALA A 170 2.09 -4.69 15.08
CA ALA A 170 0.74 -4.97 15.54
C ALA A 170 0.68 -6.36 16.18
N ARG A 171 0.93 -6.44 17.50
CA ARG A 171 0.86 -7.71 18.24
C ARG A 171 -0.54 -8.34 18.12
N GLY A 172 -0.60 -9.61 17.73
CA GLY A 172 -1.85 -10.35 17.55
C GLY A 172 -2.61 -10.02 16.27
N ALA A 173 -2.00 -9.27 15.35
CA ALA A 173 -2.57 -9.03 14.03
C ALA A 173 -2.68 -10.35 13.27
N LYS A 174 -3.88 -10.64 12.72
CA LYS A 174 -4.12 -11.83 11.89
C LYS A 174 -3.38 -11.80 10.56
N GLY A 175 -2.89 -10.63 10.12
CA GLY A 175 -2.21 -10.43 8.87
C GLY A 175 -3.11 -9.84 7.78
N ASN A 176 -2.79 -10.17 6.54
CA ASN A 176 -3.51 -9.70 5.37
C ASN A 176 -4.94 -10.24 5.31
N ILE A 177 -5.80 -9.59 4.51
CA ILE A 177 -7.02 -10.25 4.04
C ILE A 177 -6.63 -11.47 3.22
N ALA A 178 -7.41 -12.57 3.34
CA ALA A 178 -7.19 -13.77 2.56
C ALA A 178 -7.60 -13.54 1.10
N SER A 179 -6.74 -13.97 0.16
CA SER A 179 -7.01 -13.84 -1.27
C SER A 179 -8.27 -14.60 -1.67
N GLU A 180 -8.46 -15.77 -1.08
CA GLU A 180 -9.60 -16.65 -1.33
C GLU A 180 -10.92 -15.96 -0.95
N ASP A 181 -10.95 -15.33 0.22
CA ASP A 181 -12.13 -14.64 0.72
C ASP A 181 -12.44 -13.39 -0.11
N LEU A 182 -11.38 -12.62 -0.48
CA LEU A 182 -11.53 -11.44 -1.33
C LEU A 182 -12.06 -11.82 -2.73
N VAL A 183 -11.48 -12.84 -3.37
CA VAL A 183 -11.92 -13.33 -4.68
C VAL A 183 -13.35 -13.82 -4.62
N ASN A 184 -13.69 -14.64 -3.60
CA ASN A 184 -15.06 -15.11 -3.41
C ASN A 184 -16.05 -13.95 -3.25
N MET A 185 -15.74 -12.95 -2.43
CA MET A 185 -16.56 -11.75 -2.27
C MET A 185 -16.77 -11.04 -3.61
N CYS A 186 -15.71 -10.81 -4.37
CA CYS A 186 -15.77 -10.16 -5.68
C CYS A 186 -16.67 -10.96 -6.65
N HIS A 187 -16.52 -12.29 -6.73
CA HIS A 187 -17.35 -13.14 -7.59
C HIS A 187 -18.82 -13.10 -7.19
N GLN A 188 -19.13 -13.17 -5.88
CA GLN A 188 -20.52 -13.05 -5.41
C GLN A 188 -21.15 -11.70 -5.74
N MET A 189 -20.34 -10.66 -5.90
CA MET A 189 -20.76 -9.32 -6.31
C MET A 189 -20.79 -9.14 -7.83
N GLY A 190 -20.43 -10.15 -8.62
CA GLY A 190 -20.43 -10.12 -10.09
C GLY A 190 -19.18 -9.46 -10.71
N TYR A 191 -18.09 -9.31 -9.97
CA TYR A 191 -16.81 -8.88 -10.52
C TYR A 191 -16.02 -10.06 -11.07
N GLU A 192 -15.36 -9.85 -12.21
CA GLU A 192 -14.36 -10.77 -12.75
C GLU A 192 -12.98 -10.46 -12.16
N THR A 193 -12.32 -11.44 -11.58
CA THR A 193 -11.03 -11.27 -10.93
C THR A 193 -9.87 -11.87 -11.72
N GLY A 194 -10.15 -12.71 -12.69
CA GLY A 194 -9.15 -13.49 -13.43
C GLY A 194 -8.60 -14.69 -12.65
N TYR A 195 -9.16 -15.00 -11.50
CA TYR A 195 -8.90 -16.21 -10.70
C TYR A 195 -10.07 -17.18 -10.80
N ASP A 196 -9.73 -18.49 -10.84
CA ASP A 196 -10.69 -19.60 -10.79
C ASP A 196 -11.01 -20.00 -9.35
#